data_74973992cadc5fbdef8470b7ab9ebb84
#
_entry.id   74973992cadc5fbdef8470b7ab9ebb84
#
_cell.length_a   1.000
_cell.length_b   1.000
_cell.length_c   1.000
_cell.angle_alpha   90.00
_cell.angle_beta   90.00
_cell.angle_gamma   90.00
#
_symmetry.space_group_name_H-M   'P 1'
#
loop_
_entity.id
_entity.type
_entity.pdbx_description
1 polymer ?
#
loop_
_entity_poly.entity_id
_entity_poly.type
_entity_poly.pdbx_seq_one_letter_code
_entity_poly.pdbx_strand_id
1 'polypeptide(L)'
;SATGLYSRATGRNAEAAGTASFATGYGVVADQDNSMSIGQFNALQTEGALFIVGNGADANMRSNAFEVHSSGNAVIHGDAVVEGTVFAGPYDVASTLGSLVSTVDSLQTVIAELQTQLEALTGGE
;
A
#
# COMPACT_ATOMS: atom_id res chain seq x y z
N SER A 1 9.86 -22.89 14.27
CA SER A 1 10.03 -24.19 13.59
C SER A 1 10.02 -24.03 12.07
N ALA A 2 10.75 -24.87 11.35
CA ALA A 2 10.69 -24.96 9.89
C ALA A 2 10.08 -26.35 9.57
N THR A 3 8.83 -26.35 9.11
CA THR A 3 8.08 -27.59 8.83
C THR A 3 7.82 -27.80 7.34
N GLY A 4 7.88 -26.72 6.54
CA GLY A 4 7.79 -26.82 5.09
C GLY A 4 9.06 -27.43 4.47
N LEU A 5 8.91 -28.08 3.32
CA LEU A 5 10.05 -28.63 2.58
C LEU A 5 10.96 -27.48 2.11
N TYR A 6 12.27 -27.57 2.34
CA TYR A 6 13.26 -26.52 2.04
C TYR A 6 13.02 -25.19 2.75
N SER A 7 12.23 -25.18 3.83
CA SER A 7 11.91 -23.97 4.60
C SER A 7 12.99 -23.64 5.64
N ARG A 8 12.97 -22.37 6.09
CA ARG A 8 13.87 -21.87 7.13
C ARG A 8 13.14 -20.92 8.07
N ALA A 9 13.29 -21.13 9.37
CA ALA A 9 12.75 -20.24 10.40
C ALA A 9 13.87 -19.79 11.35
N THR A 10 13.92 -18.49 11.62
CA THR A 10 14.91 -17.89 12.53
C THR A 10 14.22 -16.85 13.41
N GLY A 11 14.51 -16.88 14.70
CA GLY A 11 13.93 -15.98 15.67
C GLY A 11 13.00 -16.65 16.66
N ARG A 12 12.45 -15.85 17.59
CA ARG A 12 11.61 -16.37 18.66
C ARG A 12 10.20 -16.70 18.14
N ASN A 13 9.78 -17.93 18.30
CA ASN A 13 8.48 -18.41 17.83
C ASN A 13 8.22 -18.19 16.33
N ALA A 14 9.28 -18.10 15.53
CA ALA A 14 9.15 -18.02 14.07
C ALA A 14 8.79 -19.42 13.49
N GLU A 15 7.90 -19.44 12.50
CA GLU A 15 7.45 -20.66 11.83
C GLU A 15 7.48 -20.49 10.32
N ALA A 16 8.12 -21.43 9.63
CA ALA A 16 8.12 -21.50 8.18
C ALA A 16 7.43 -22.82 7.78
N ALA A 17 6.16 -22.73 7.42
CA ALA A 17 5.29 -23.87 7.14
C ALA A 17 5.10 -24.13 5.64
N GLY A 18 5.20 -23.10 4.80
CA GLY A 18 5.14 -23.25 3.35
C GLY A 18 6.40 -23.89 2.76
N THR A 19 6.27 -24.54 1.62
CA THR A 19 7.41 -25.09 0.86
C THR A 19 8.32 -23.95 0.40
N ALA A 20 9.63 -24.09 0.57
CA ALA A 20 10.62 -23.08 0.24
C ALA A 20 10.34 -21.69 0.89
N SER A 21 9.72 -21.71 2.07
CA SER A 21 9.40 -20.48 2.80
C SER A 21 10.49 -20.07 3.78
N PHE A 22 10.52 -18.78 4.11
CA PHE A 22 11.46 -18.21 5.07
C PHE A 22 10.76 -17.28 6.06
N ALA A 23 10.88 -17.59 7.34
CA ALA A 23 10.32 -16.78 8.42
C ALA A 23 11.43 -16.26 9.32
N THR A 24 11.46 -14.94 9.58
CA THR A 24 12.43 -14.37 10.51
C THR A 24 11.84 -13.25 11.35
N GLY A 25 12.00 -13.33 12.67
CA GLY A 25 11.51 -12.33 13.60
C GLY A 25 10.86 -12.94 14.84
N TYR A 26 9.86 -12.25 15.39
CA TYR A 26 9.16 -12.70 16.59
C TYR A 26 7.70 -13.07 16.29
N GLY A 27 7.36 -14.35 16.51
CA GLY A 27 6.01 -14.85 16.25
C GLY A 27 5.58 -14.79 14.79
N VAL A 28 6.54 -14.69 13.87
CA VAL A 28 6.30 -14.58 12.42
C VAL A 28 5.98 -15.96 11.86
N VAL A 29 5.04 -16.01 10.93
CA VAL A 29 4.65 -17.25 10.23
C VAL A 29 4.73 -17.03 8.72
N ALA A 30 5.50 -17.85 8.02
CA ALA A 30 5.52 -17.94 6.56
C ALA A 30 4.79 -19.22 6.16
N ASP A 31 3.49 -19.13 5.94
CA ASP A 31 2.59 -20.27 5.70
C ASP A 31 2.30 -20.54 4.22
N GLN A 32 2.65 -19.60 3.35
CA GLN A 32 2.50 -19.76 1.90
C GLN A 32 3.77 -20.34 1.28
N ASP A 33 3.63 -21.11 0.21
CA ASP A 33 4.76 -21.63 -0.54
C ASP A 33 5.55 -20.49 -1.21
N ASN A 34 6.86 -20.63 -1.24
CA ASN A 34 7.80 -19.64 -1.82
C ASN A 34 7.70 -18.25 -1.18
N SER A 35 7.21 -18.16 0.05
CA SER A 35 7.01 -16.89 0.74
C SER A 35 8.13 -16.56 1.72
N MET A 36 8.25 -15.25 1.99
CA MET A 36 9.13 -14.72 3.03
C MET A 36 8.33 -13.80 3.95
N SER A 37 8.37 -14.07 5.25
CA SER A 37 7.75 -13.22 6.26
C SER A 37 8.78 -12.75 7.27
N ILE A 38 8.78 -11.44 7.54
CA ILE A 38 9.69 -10.81 8.50
C ILE A 38 8.93 -9.94 9.50
N GLY A 39 9.63 -9.49 10.55
CA GLY A 39 9.07 -8.56 11.55
C GLY A 39 8.48 -9.26 12.74
N GLN A 40 7.24 -8.97 13.09
CA GLN A 40 6.56 -9.59 14.21
C GLN A 40 5.07 -9.83 13.94
N PHE A 41 4.56 -10.95 14.41
CA PHE A 41 3.14 -11.32 14.41
C PHE A 41 2.38 -10.90 13.16
N ASN A 42 2.88 -11.31 11.98
CA ASN A 42 2.19 -11.04 10.70
C ASN A 42 0.83 -11.74 10.63
N ALA A 43 -0.09 -11.19 9.85
CA ALA A 43 -1.37 -11.84 9.55
C ALA A 43 -1.12 -13.21 8.90
N LEU A 44 -1.95 -14.19 9.25
CA LEU A 44 -1.86 -15.56 8.74
C LEU A 44 -2.66 -15.71 7.45
N GLN A 45 -2.28 -16.68 6.63
CA GLN A 45 -3.01 -17.06 5.42
C GLN A 45 -3.28 -15.89 4.47
N THR A 46 -2.31 -14.98 4.33
CA THR A 46 -2.39 -13.90 3.35
C THR A 46 -2.19 -14.49 1.95
N GLU A 47 -3.30 -14.85 1.31
CA GLU A 47 -3.30 -15.57 0.03
C GLU A 47 -2.50 -14.84 -1.05
N GLY A 48 -1.62 -15.56 -1.70
CA GLY A 48 -0.79 -15.05 -2.79
C GLY A 48 0.35 -14.14 -2.35
N ALA A 49 0.53 -13.88 -1.06
CA ALA A 49 1.64 -13.06 -0.58
C ALA A 49 2.97 -13.82 -0.67
N LEU A 50 3.93 -13.25 -1.38
CA LEU A 50 5.29 -13.77 -1.50
C LEU A 50 6.23 -13.12 -0.49
N PHE A 51 5.98 -11.87 -0.10
CA PHE A 51 6.76 -11.16 0.90
C PHE A 51 5.84 -10.41 1.85
N ILE A 52 6.07 -10.55 3.16
CA ILE A 52 5.26 -9.94 4.21
C ILE A 52 6.17 -9.29 5.25
N VAL A 53 5.85 -8.07 5.64
CA VAL A 53 6.40 -7.42 6.84
C VAL A 53 5.28 -7.36 7.89
N GLY A 54 5.39 -8.18 8.92
CA GLY A 54 4.45 -8.18 10.04
C GLY A 54 4.73 -7.06 11.04
N ASN A 55 3.67 -6.45 11.57
CA ASN A 55 3.72 -5.43 12.61
C ASN A 55 2.68 -5.65 13.71
N GLY A 56 2.15 -6.86 13.84
CA GLY A 56 1.19 -7.21 14.89
C GLY A 56 1.77 -7.07 16.29
N ALA A 57 0.91 -6.85 17.28
CA ALA A 57 1.32 -6.65 18.67
C ALA A 57 1.62 -7.98 19.38
N ASP A 58 0.82 -9.00 19.12
CA ASP A 58 0.94 -10.34 19.71
C ASP A 58 0.23 -11.40 18.84
N ALA A 59 0.17 -12.64 19.34
CA ALA A 59 -0.42 -13.77 18.62
C ALA A 59 -1.94 -13.62 18.35
N ASN A 60 -2.63 -12.79 19.11
CA ASN A 60 -4.07 -12.53 18.95
C ASN A 60 -4.35 -11.26 18.14
N MET A 61 -3.36 -10.37 18.07
CA MET A 61 -3.41 -9.10 17.33
C MET A 61 -2.34 -9.09 16.23
N ARG A 62 -2.52 -9.97 15.25
CA ARG A 62 -1.64 -10.10 14.09
C ARG A 62 -2.00 -9.09 13.02
N SER A 63 -1.01 -8.51 12.37
CA SER A 63 -1.20 -7.57 11.25
C SER A 63 0.01 -7.48 10.36
N ASN A 64 -0.19 -6.97 9.15
CA ASN A 64 0.86 -6.70 8.19
C ASN A 64 1.01 -5.20 7.98
N ALA A 65 2.25 -4.72 7.85
CA ALA A 65 2.56 -3.35 7.45
C ALA A 65 2.72 -3.24 5.94
N PHE A 66 3.32 -4.28 5.32
CA PHE A 66 3.62 -4.30 3.89
C PHE A 66 3.53 -5.72 3.34
N GLU A 67 3.03 -5.83 2.11
CA GLU A 67 2.91 -7.11 1.39
C GLU A 67 3.29 -6.94 -0.08
N VAL A 68 3.89 -7.98 -0.66
CA VAL A 68 4.06 -8.13 -2.12
C VAL A 68 3.42 -9.45 -2.53
N HIS A 69 2.52 -9.38 -3.49
CA HIS A 69 1.74 -10.54 -3.94
C HIS A 69 2.23 -11.10 -5.27
N SER A 70 1.95 -12.36 -5.51
CA SER A 70 2.27 -13.07 -6.76
C SER A 70 1.60 -12.44 -7.99
N SER A 71 0.55 -11.66 -7.80
CA SER A 71 -0.09 -10.85 -8.85
C SER A 71 0.75 -9.66 -9.32
N GLY A 72 1.85 -9.33 -8.61
CA GLY A 72 2.66 -8.14 -8.83
C GLY A 72 2.21 -6.92 -8.04
N ASN A 73 1.14 -7.02 -7.26
CA ASN A 73 0.68 -5.93 -6.41
C ASN A 73 1.53 -5.82 -5.13
N ALA A 74 1.80 -4.57 -4.71
CA ALA A 74 2.33 -4.26 -3.40
C ALA A 74 1.27 -3.51 -2.59
N VAL A 75 1.10 -3.89 -1.32
CA VAL A 75 0.10 -3.31 -0.42
C VAL A 75 0.82 -2.71 0.80
N ILE A 76 0.55 -1.46 1.10
CA ILE A 76 0.99 -0.76 2.30
C ILE A 76 -0.25 -0.54 3.17
N HIS A 77 -0.26 -1.07 4.39
CA HIS A 77 -1.40 -1.00 5.31
C HIS A 77 -1.45 0.29 6.14
N GLY A 78 -0.49 1.17 5.96
CA GLY A 78 -0.44 2.51 6.56
C GLY A 78 -0.22 3.57 5.50
N ASP A 79 0.25 4.73 5.92
CA ASP A 79 0.60 5.81 5.02
C ASP A 79 1.91 5.53 4.28
N ALA A 80 1.98 5.93 3.02
CA ALA A 80 3.20 5.92 2.22
C ALA A 80 3.74 7.34 2.09
N VAL A 81 4.96 7.58 2.60
CA VAL A 81 5.69 8.83 2.40
C VAL A 81 6.74 8.60 1.34
N VAL A 82 6.66 9.34 0.25
CA VAL A 82 7.63 9.28 -0.84
C VAL A 82 8.35 10.62 -0.92
N GLU A 83 9.65 10.63 -0.65
CA GLU A 83 10.49 11.84 -0.73
C GLU A 83 10.87 12.21 -2.17
N GLY A 84 10.70 11.29 -3.08
CA GLY A 84 10.96 11.48 -4.51
C GLY A 84 9.70 11.59 -5.35
N THR A 85 9.83 11.33 -6.65
CA THR A 85 8.72 11.37 -7.60
C THR A 85 7.98 10.04 -7.63
N VAL A 86 6.65 10.09 -7.63
CA VAL A 86 5.78 8.92 -7.85
C VAL A 86 5.27 8.94 -9.28
N PHE A 87 5.51 7.86 -10.01
CA PHE A 87 4.96 7.68 -11.36
C PHE A 87 3.81 6.67 -11.32
N ALA A 88 2.71 7.00 -11.98
CA ALA A 88 1.62 6.08 -12.31
C ALA A 88 1.65 5.87 -13.83
N GLY A 89 2.30 4.80 -14.28
CA GLY A 89 2.60 4.61 -15.69
C GLY A 89 3.53 5.73 -16.23
N PRO A 90 3.16 6.42 -17.32
CA PRO A 90 3.96 7.52 -17.86
C PRO A 90 3.78 8.85 -17.12
N TYR A 91 2.90 8.92 -16.12
CA TYR A 91 2.55 10.17 -15.45
C TYR A 91 3.30 10.35 -14.14
N ASP A 92 3.92 11.52 -13.96
CA ASP A 92 4.34 12.04 -12.67
C ASP A 92 3.08 12.48 -11.90
N VAL A 93 2.81 11.83 -10.77
CA VAL A 93 1.58 12.06 -10.00
C VAL A 93 1.50 13.49 -9.47
N ALA A 94 2.61 14.03 -8.93
CA ALA A 94 2.63 15.38 -8.37
C ALA A 94 2.37 16.44 -9.43
N SER A 95 3.05 16.36 -10.60
CA SER A 95 2.84 17.27 -11.71
C SER A 95 1.43 17.20 -12.28
N THR A 96 0.88 15.97 -12.38
CA THR A 96 -0.48 15.76 -12.90
C THR A 96 -1.53 16.34 -11.96
N LEU A 97 -1.39 16.15 -10.64
CA LEU A 97 -2.27 16.75 -9.64
C LEU A 97 -2.16 18.28 -9.64
N GLY A 98 -0.95 18.84 -9.74
CA GLY A 98 -0.72 20.26 -9.83
C GLY A 98 -1.41 20.89 -11.04
N SER A 99 -1.31 20.25 -12.21
CA SER A 99 -2.00 20.66 -13.43
C SER A 99 -3.52 20.62 -13.29
N LEU A 100 -4.04 19.57 -12.65
CA LEU A 100 -5.47 19.43 -12.39
C LEU A 100 -5.99 20.54 -11.45
N VAL A 101 -5.26 20.85 -10.37
CA VAL A 101 -5.60 21.96 -9.46
C VAL A 101 -5.63 23.29 -10.20
N SER A 102 -4.63 23.58 -11.04
CA SER A 102 -4.59 24.80 -11.86
C SER A 102 -5.77 24.88 -12.83
N THR A 103 -6.18 23.77 -13.43
CA THR A 103 -7.34 23.69 -14.32
C THR A 103 -8.63 23.97 -13.55
N VAL A 104 -8.79 23.41 -12.35
CA VAL A 104 -9.96 23.68 -11.48
C VAL A 104 -10.02 25.15 -11.10
N ASP A 105 -8.92 25.76 -10.71
CA ASP A 105 -8.84 27.20 -10.37
C ASP A 105 -9.25 28.09 -11.57
N SER A 106 -8.78 27.75 -12.77
CA SER A 106 -9.15 28.46 -14.01
C SER A 106 -10.64 28.33 -14.32
N LEU A 107 -11.22 27.14 -14.14
CA LEU A 107 -12.65 26.90 -14.32
C LEU A 107 -13.49 27.68 -13.30
N GLN A 108 -13.07 27.77 -12.05
CA GLN A 108 -13.73 28.57 -11.02
C GLN A 108 -13.75 30.06 -11.40
N THR A 109 -12.66 30.58 -11.95
CA THR A 109 -12.58 31.95 -12.46
C THR A 109 -13.57 32.17 -13.62
N VAL A 110 -13.62 31.24 -14.59
CA VAL A 110 -14.58 31.33 -15.70
C VAL A 110 -16.02 31.29 -15.20
N ILE A 111 -16.32 30.44 -14.23
CA ILE A 111 -17.67 30.37 -13.62
C ILE A 111 -18.04 31.71 -12.98
N ALA A 112 -17.12 32.32 -12.22
CA ALA A 112 -17.34 33.62 -11.58
C ALA A 112 -17.57 34.72 -12.61
N GLU A 113 -16.81 34.75 -13.71
CA GLU A 113 -16.99 35.68 -14.83
C GLU A 113 -18.35 35.49 -15.52
N LEU A 114 -18.74 34.24 -15.78
CA LEU A 114 -20.04 33.92 -16.38
C LEU A 114 -21.20 34.36 -15.47
N GLN A 115 -21.09 34.16 -14.16
CA GLN A 115 -22.08 34.61 -13.19
C GLN A 115 -22.20 36.14 -13.22
N THR A 116 -21.08 36.87 -13.27
CA THR A 116 -21.07 38.34 -13.40
C THR A 116 -21.73 38.80 -14.69
N GLN A 117 -21.42 38.16 -15.82
CA GLN A 117 -22.06 38.43 -17.11
C GLN A 117 -23.55 38.15 -17.10
N LEU A 118 -23.98 37.05 -16.47
CA LEU A 118 -25.38 36.71 -16.33
C LEU A 118 -26.13 37.75 -15.49
N GLU A 119 -25.55 38.19 -14.37
CA GLU A 119 -26.11 39.23 -13.53
C GLU A 119 -26.24 40.55 -14.31
N ALA A 120 -25.23 40.95 -15.12
CA ALA A 120 -25.29 42.09 -15.97
C ALA A 120 -26.39 42.04 -17.02
N LEU A 121 -26.68 40.85 -17.55
CA LEU A 121 -27.79 40.64 -18.50
C LEU A 121 -29.15 40.69 -17.83
N THR A 122 -29.26 40.24 -16.57
CA THR A 122 -30.54 40.13 -15.85
C THR A 122 -30.78 41.30 -14.90
N GLY A 123 -29.73 41.92 -14.39
CA GLY A 123 -29.81 43.06 -13.44
C GLY A 123 -29.92 44.44 -14.07
N GLY A 124 -29.85 44.55 -15.39
CA GLY A 124 -30.03 45.77 -16.16
C GLY A 124 -31.47 46.22 -16.39
N GLU A 125 -32.39 45.44 -15.87
CA GLU A 125 -33.80 45.74 -15.88
C GLU A 125 -34.20 46.55 -14.63
#